data_7e220d08737f7403049ec5928d11f726
#
_entry.id   7e220d08737f7403049ec5928d11f726
#
_cell.length_a   1.000
_cell.length_b   1.000
_cell.length_c   1.000
_cell.angle_alpha   90.00
_cell.angle_beta   90.00
_cell.angle_gamma   90.00
#
_symmetry.space_group_name_H-M   'P 1'
#
loop_
_entity.id
_entity.type
_entity.pdbx_description
1 polymer ?
#
loop_
_entity_poly.entity_id
_entity_poly.type
_entity_poly.pdbx_seq_one_letter_code
_entity_poly.pdbx_strand_id
1 'polypeptide(L)'
;MTLNKVKGDIFSQIGYSIAFAVDATYKCDVGICKQLDDKFRVEALLKSLPEDATRWKGKGYCVAFTSGTQDLYALVVKSLPQKYPDYSNIKEALMSLAADVSRKNSILTPKIAMPKICCGSYDKRDWDKIESLIFDAFRGIDCEILIVEKD
;
A
#
# COMPACT_ATOMS: atom_id res chain seq x y z
N MET A 1 9.37 12.55 -7.44
CA MET A 1 8.25 12.21 -6.54
C MET A 1 7.98 13.38 -5.61
N THR A 2 6.72 13.73 -5.45
CA THR A 2 6.29 14.70 -4.43
C THR A 2 5.48 13.98 -3.37
N LEU A 3 5.67 14.36 -2.11
CA LEU A 3 4.94 13.77 -0.99
C LEU A 3 4.26 14.90 -0.20
N ASN A 4 2.95 14.79 -0.04
CA ASN A 4 2.16 15.73 0.74
C ASN A 4 1.39 14.95 1.81
N LYS A 5 0.98 15.66 2.86
CA LYS A 5 0.23 15.10 3.98
C LYS A 5 -1.06 15.87 4.16
N VAL A 6 -2.14 15.15 4.45
CA VAL A 6 -3.46 15.75 4.68
C VAL A 6 -4.18 14.97 5.77
N LYS A 7 -5.01 15.67 6.55
CA LYS A 7 -5.94 15.02 7.46
C LYS A 7 -7.29 14.87 6.76
N GLY A 8 -7.94 13.74 6.93
CA GLY A 8 -9.23 13.49 6.31
C GLY A 8 -9.48 12.01 6.06
N ASP A 9 -10.30 11.75 5.06
CA ASP A 9 -10.72 10.41 4.68
C ASP A 9 -10.03 10.00 3.38
N ILE A 10 -9.37 8.84 3.41
CA ILE A 10 -8.69 8.31 2.23
C ILE A 10 -9.66 8.07 1.07
N PHE A 11 -10.91 7.75 1.36
CA PHE A 11 -11.94 7.51 0.34
C PHE A 11 -12.41 8.79 -0.36
N SER A 12 -12.10 9.95 0.20
CA SER A 12 -12.47 11.24 -0.37
C SER A 12 -11.43 11.80 -1.35
N GLN A 13 -10.32 11.10 -1.55
CA GLN A 13 -9.23 11.56 -2.40
C GLN A 13 -9.48 11.13 -3.85
N ILE A 14 -10.27 11.91 -4.58
CA ILE A 14 -10.69 11.60 -5.95
C ILE A 14 -9.49 11.67 -6.89
N GLY A 15 -9.38 10.69 -7.78
CA GLY A 15 -8.30 10.63 -8.77
C GLY A 15 -7.03 9.96 -8.27
N TYR A 16 -7.02 9.47 -7.04
CA TYR A 16 -5.88 8.77 -6.47
C TYR A 16 -6.10 7.27 -6.49
N SER A 17 -5.04 6.52 -6.82
CA SER A 17 -4.97 5.10 -6.48
C SER A 17 -4.74 5.00 -4.97
N ILE A 18 -5.12 3.89 -4.36
CA ILE A 18 -4.95 3.68 -2.91
C ILE A 18 -3.94 2.57 -2.68
N ALA A 19 -2.91 2.85 -1.88
CA ALA A 19 -1.95 1.86 -1.41
C ALA A 19 -2.15 1.64 0.09
N PHE A 20 -2.05 0.38 0.53
CA PHE A 20 -2.28 0.01 1.92
C PHE A 20 -1.46 -1.23 2.27
N ALA A 21 -1.18 -1.42 3.55
CA ALA A 21 -0.36 -2.54 4.01
C ALA A 21 -1.25 -3.71 4.45
N VAL A 22 -0.82 -4.93 4.12
CA VAL A 22 -1.49 -6.18 4.51
C VAL A 22 -0.45 -7.22 4.89
N ASP A 23 -0.90 -8.31 5.52
CA ASP A 23 -0.09 -9.53 5.65
C ASP A 23 -0.37 -10.49 4.50
N ALA A 24 0.43 -11.56 4.40
CA ALA A 24 0.35 -12.51 3.30
C ALA A 24 -0.86 -13.46 3.35
N THR A 25 -1.68 -13.39 4.40
CA THR A 25 -2.96 -14.13 4.44
C THR A 25 -4.08 -13.34 3.77
N TYR A 26 -3.86 -12.05 3.49
CA TYR A 26 -4.85 -11.12 2.93
C TYR A 26 -6.09 -10.92 3.79
N LYS A 27 -6.01 -11.26 5.06
CA LYS A 27 -7.12 -11.10 5.97
C LYS A 27 -7.25 -9.63 6.37
N CYS A 28 -8.38 -9.02 6.05
CA CYS A 28 -8.64 -7.60 6.28
C CYS A 28 -9.75 -7.45 7.31
N ASP A 29 -9.46 -7.72 8.57
CA ASP A 29 -10.46 -7.71 9.63
C ASP A 29 -10.28 -6.60 10.67
N VAL A 30 -9.25 -5.75 10.52
CA VAL A 30 -9.00 -4.62 11.42
C VAL A 30 -8.51 -3.38 10.67
N GLY A 31 -8.73 -2.22 11.27
CA GLY A 31 -8.17 -0.94 10.82
C GLY A 31 -8.60 -0.53 9.40
N ILE A 32 -7.69 0.12 8.71
CA ILE A 32 -7.95 0.63 7.36
C ILE A 32 -8.23 -0.50 6.37
N CYS A 33 -7.57 -1.66 6.54
CA CYS A 33 -7.77 -2.80 5.66
C CYS A 33 -9.22 -3.29 5.72
N LYS A 34 -9.82 -3.31 6.92
CA LYS A 34 -11.24 -3.67 7.07
C LYS A 34 -12.14 -2.66 6.36
N GLN A 35 -11.87 -1.37 6.48
CA GLN A 35 -12.64 -0.33 5.79
C GLN A 35 -12.54 -0.47 4.28
N LEU A 36 -11.34 -0.77 3.77
CA LEU A 36 -11.12 -1.02 2.35
C LEU A 36 -11.84 -2.29 1.89
N ASP A 37 -11.81 -3.34 2.72
CA ASP A 37 -12.51 -4.59 2.42
C ASP A 37 -14.02 -4.39 2.36
N ASP A 38 -14.59 -3.65 3.31
CA ASP A 38 -16.02 -3.34 3.33
C ASP A 38 -16.46 -2.60 2.06
N LYS A 39 -15.62 -1.70 1.55
CA LYS A 39 -15.95 -0.89 0.38
C LYS A 39 -15.60 -1.57 -0.95
N PHE A 40 -14.46 -2.23 -1.03
CA PHE A 40 -13.89 -2.74 -2.29
C PHE A 40 -13.74 -4.24 -2.36
N ARG A 41 -14.07 -4.99 -1.30
CA ARG A 41 -13.92 -6.44 -1.24
C ARG A 41 -12.49 -6.89 -1.48
N VAL A 42 -11.56 -6.25 -0.81
CA VAL A 42 -10.12 -6.42 -0.99
C VAL A 42 -9.67 -7.86 -0.72
N GLU A 43 -10.12 -8.45 0.38
CA GLU A 43 -9.73 -9.82 0.76
C GLU A 43 -10.12 -10.82 -0.32
N ALA A 44 -11.37 -10.79 -0.77
CA ALA A 44 -11.86 -11.70 -1.80
C ALA A 44 -11.13 -11.51 -3.12
N LEU A 45 -10.86 -10.27 -3.52
CA LEU A 45 -10.15 -9.97 -4.76
C LEU A 45 -8.71 -10.47 -4.71
N LEU A 46 -8.00 -10.23 -3.60
CA LEU A 46 -6.61 -10.68 -3.45
C LEU A 46 -6.53 -12.21 -3.46
N LYS A 47 -7.45 -12.89 -2.78
CA LYS A 47 -7.49 -14.35 -2.74
C LYS A 47 -7.87 -14.99 -4.07
N SER A 48 -8.50 -14.24 -4.98
CA SER A 48 -8.87 -14.72 -6.32
C SER A 48 -7.71 -14.66 -7.34
N LEU A 49 -6.62 -13.96 -7.01
CA LEU A 49 -5.49 -13.82 -7.90
C LEU A 49 -4.65 -15.11 -7.96
N PRO A 50 -3.88 -15.32 -9.04
CA PRO A 50 -3.02 -16.51 -9.14
C PRO A 50 -2.03 -16.58 -7.98
N GLU A 51 -1.89 -17.77 -7.38
CA GLU A 51 -1.05 -17.99 -6.22
C GLU A 51 0.41 -17.60 -6.46
N ASP A 52 0.93 -17.87 -7.66
CA ASP A 52 2.31 -17.52 -8.01
C ASP A 52 2.59 -16.00 -7.94
N ALA A 53 1.59 -15.19 -8.22
CA ALA A 53 1.72 -13.75 -8.19
C ALA A 53 1.59 -13.16 -6.79
N THR A 54 1.01 -13.92 -5.85
CA THR A 54 0.63 -13.42 -4.52
C THR A 54 1.30 -14.16 -3.37
N ARG A 55 2.14 -15.15 -3.66
CA ARG A 55 2.75 -16.01 -2.66
C ARG A 55 3.87 -15.31 -1.90
N TRP A 56 3.85 -15.43 -0.58
CA TRP A 56 4.92 -14.94 0.28
C TRP A 56 6.20 -15.79 0.08
N LYS A 57 7.31 -15.10 -0.21
CA LYS A 57 8.62 -15.72 -0.46
C LYS A 57 9.70 -15.16 0.49
N GLY A 58 9.30 -14.67 1.67
CA GLY A 58 10.23 -14.12 2.63
C GLY A 58 10.57 -12.64 2.41
N LYS A 59 10.02 -12.02 1.38
CA LYS A 59 10.24 -10.60 1.06
C LYS A 59 8.92 -9.88 0.87
N GLY A 60 8.89 -8.59 1.22
CA GLY A 60 7.74 -7.76 0.92
C GLY A 60 7.55 -7.60 -0.59
N TYR A 61 6.31 -7.42 -1.00
CA TYR A 61 5.94 -7.20 -2.40
C TYR A 61 4.65 -6.40 -2.50
N CYS A 62 4.35 -5.93 -3.69
CA CYS A 62 3.12 -5.19 -3.98
C CYS A 62 2.26 -5.98 -4.94
N VAL A 63 0.95 -5.99 -4.68
CA VAL A 63 -0.04 -6.57 -5.59
C VAL A 63 -0.94 -5.45 -6.09
N ALA A 64 -0.89 -5.20 -7.41
CA ALA A 64 -1.76 -4.23 -8.05
C ALA A 64 -3.05 -4.91 -8.50
N PHE A 65 -4.18 -4.32 -8.19
CA PHE A 65 -5.49 -4.85 -8.59
C PHE A 65 -6.50 -3.71 -8.66
N THR A 66 -7.70 -4.02 -9.16
CA THR A 66 -8.77 -3.03 -9.28
C THR A 66 -10.05 -3.54 -8.66
N SER A 67 -10.86 -2.61 -8.15
CA SER A 67 -12.23 -2.86 -7.74
C SER A 67 -13.10 -1.80 -8.40
N GLY A 68 -13.91 -2.21 -9.39
CA GLY A 68 -14.62 -1.26 -10.23
C GLY A 68 -13.62 -0.37 -10.97
N THR A 69 -13.73 0.94 -10.74
CA THR A 69 -12.82 1.93 -11.34
C THR A 69 -11.67 2.34 -10.41
N GLN A 70 -11.63 1.79 -9.19
CA GLN A 70 -10.59 2.13 -8.22
C GLN A 70 -9.37 1.24 -8.38
N ASP A 71 -8.22 1.85 -8.62
CA ASP A 71 -6.93 1.17 -8.61
C ASP A 71 -6.43 1.04 -7.17
N LEU A 72 -5.95 -0.16 -6.83
CA LEU A 72 -5.51 -0.50 -5.48
C LEU A 72 -4.14 -1.18 -5.53
N TYR A 73 -3.34 -0.92 -4.50
CA TYR A 73 -2.03 -1.54 -4.33
C TYR A 73 -1.94 -2.10 -2.92
N ALA A 74 -1.89 -3.41 -2.81
CA ALA A 74 -1.66 -4.09 -1.53
C ALA A 74 -0.17 -4.27 -1.31
N LEU A 75 0.35 -3.64 -0.27
CA LEU A 75 1.75 -3.77 0.14
C LEU A 75 1.82 -4.91 1.15
N VAL A 76 2.32 -6.06 0.73
CA VAL A 76 2.44 -7.24 1.59
C VAL A 76 3.76 -7.13 2.33
N VAL A 77 3.68 -6.83 3.63
CA VAL A 77 4.84 -6.44 4.43
C VAL A 77 5.25 -7.48 5.47
N LYS A 78 4.42 -8.50 5.69
CA LYS A 78 4.67 -9.55 6.68
C LYS A 78 3.93 -10.82 6.32
N SER A 79 4.35 -11.95 6.88
CA SER A 79 3.77 -13.25 6.56
C SER A 79 2.44 -13.52 7.26
N LEU A 80 2.29 -13.09 8.51
CA LEU A 80 1.13 -13.40 9.36
C LEU A 80 0.65 -12.16 10.10
N PRO A 81 -0.65 -12.09 10.46
CA PRO A 81 -1.20 -10.91 11.15
C PRO A 81 -0.51 -10.55 12.47
N GLN A 82 -0.07 -11.56 13.23
CA GLN A 82 0.51 -11.36 14.54
C GLN A 82 1.98 -10.97 14.53
N LYS A 83 2.61 -10.95 13.37
CA LYS A 83 4.02 -10.57 13.24
C LYS A 83 4.16 -9.05 13.06
N TYR A 84 5.31 -8.50 13.50
CA TYR A 84 5.67 -7.13 13.15
C TYR A 84 6.37 -7.13 11.79
N PRO A 85 6.05 -6.16 10.92
CA PRO A 85 6.75 -6.08 9.64
C PRO A 85 8.17 -5.57 9.82
N ASP A 86 9.14 -6.26 9.25
CA ASP A 86 10.53 -5.80 9.21
C ASP A 86 10.65 -4.61 8.25
N TYR A 87 11.50 -3.64 8.59
CA TYR A 87 11.74 -2.50 7.70
C TYR A 87 12.25 -2.94 6.33
N SER A 88 13.03 -4.03 6.26
CA SER A 88 13.49 -4.58 4.98
C SER A 88 12.32 -5.04 4.12
N ASN A 89 11.30 -5.67 4.70
CA ASN A 89 10.12 -6.11 3.97
C ASN A 89 9.23 -4.93 3.56
N ILE A 90 9.13 -3.91 4.40
CA ILE A 90 8.43 -2.68 4.05
C ILE A 90 9.13 -2.01 2.85
N LYS A 91 10.44 -1.92 2.88
CA LYS A 91 11.24 -1.36 1.79
C LYS A 91 11.02 -2.13 0.49
N GLU A 92 11.07 -3.47 0.54
CA GLU A 92 10.85 -4.30 -0.64
C GLU A 92 9.44 -4.10 -1.23
N ALA A 93 8.42 -4.01 -0.37
CA ALA A 93 7.06 -3.75 -0.81
C ALA A 93 6.93 -2.38 -1.47
N LEU A 94 7.56 -1.35 -0.91
CA LEU A 94 7.57 0.00 -1.49
C LEU A 94 8.33 0.05 -2.81
N MET A 95 9.44 -0.68 -2.93
CA MET A 95 10.18 -0.78 -4.20
C MET A 95 9.36 -1.48 -5.27
N SER A 96 8.62 -2.52 -4.89
CA SER A 96 7.69 -3.21 -5.77
C SER A 96 6.57 -2.29 -6.25
N LEU A 97 6.01 -1.48 -5.35
CA LEU A 97 5.02 -0.46 -5.70
C LEU A 97 5.61 0.56 -6.68
N ALA A 98 6.80 1.05 -6.40
CA ALA A 98 7.48 2.02 -7.26
C ALA A 98 7.70 1.46 -8.67
N ALA A 99 8.08 0.18 -8.77
CA ALA A 99 8.24 -0.50 -10.05
C ALA A 99 6.91 -0.60 -10.80
N ASP A 100 5.82 -0.94 -10.09
CA ASP A 100 4.50 -1.03 -10.71
C ASP A 100 4.03 0.34 -11.23
N VAL A 101 4.25 1.39 -10.45
CA VAL A 101 3.90 2.76 -10.85
C VAL A 101 4.71 3.20 -12.07
N SER A 102 6.00 2.88 -12.11
CA SER A 102 6.89 3.23 -13.23
C SER A 102 6.49 2.56 -14.53
N ARG A 103 5.91 1.36 -14.45
CA ARG A 103 5.49 0.61 -15.64
C ARG A 103 4.20 1.13 -16.25
N LYS A 104 3.44 1.95 -15.53
CA LYS A 104 2.22 2.55 -16.07
C LYS A 104 2.59 3.60 -17.10
N ASN A 105 2.27 3.33 -18.35
CA ASN A 105 2.49 4.24 -19.44
C ASN A 105 1.31 5.21 -19.54
N SER A 106 1.30 6.21 -18.66
CA SER A 106 0.26 7.22 -18.60
C SER A 106 0.81 8.60 -18.92
N ILE A 107 0.04 9.38 -19.66
CA ILE A 107 0.37 10.80 -19.90
C ILE A 107 0.13 11.65 -18.67
N LEU A 108 -0.63 11.16 -17.70
CA LEU A 108 -0.88 11.84 -16.44
C LEU A 108 0.09 11.34 -15.37
N THR A 109 0.57 12.24 -14.54
CA THR A 109 1.39 11.88 -13.38
C THR A 109 0.61 10.97 -12.44
N PRO A 110 1.12 9.78 -12.11
CA PRO A 110 0.44 8.89 -11.17
C PRO A 110 0.26 9.53 -9.81
N LYS A 111 -0.91 9.32 -9.22
CA LYS A 111 -1.28 9.83 -7.89
C LYS A 111 -1.67 8.69 -6.99
N ILE A 112 -1.00 8.57 -5.84
CA ILE A 112 -1.20 7.48 -4.89
C ILE A 112 -1.52 8.07 -3.52
N ALA A 113 -2.66 7.69 -2.95
CA ALA A 113 -2.99 8.01 -1.57
C ALA A 113 -2.70 6.80 -0.70
N MET A 114 -2.13 7.01 0.47
CA MET A 114 -1.90 5.94 1.43
C MET A 114 -2.02 6.47 2.86
N PRO A 115 -2.44 5.61 3.80
CA PRO A 115 -2.36 5.97 5.21
C PRO A 115 -0.90 5.94 5.66
N LYS A 116 -0.64 6.30 6.92
CA LYS A 116 0.67 6.03 7.53
C LYS A 116 0.79 4.53 7.72
N ILE A 117 1.27 3.84 6.70
CA ILE A 117 1.37 2.38 6.70
C ILE A 117 2.25 1.89 7.84
N CYS A 118 1.88 0.74 8.42
CA CYS A 118 2.65 0.04 9.46
C CYS A 118 2.85 0.82 10.76
N CYS A 119 2.13 1.92 10.98
CA CYS A 119 2.26 2.76 12.18
C CYS A 119 1.09 2.64 13.15
N GLY A 120 0.13 1.76 12.85
CA GLY A 120 -1.04 1.53 13.70
C GLY A 120 -0.69 0.76 14.99
N SER A 121 -1.71 0.52 15.81
CA SER A 121 -1.56 -0.14 17.11
C SER A 121 -1.00 -1.57 17.02
N TYR A 122 -1.14 -2.22 15.87
CA TYR A 122 -0.66 -3.60 15.67
C TYR A 122 0.79 -3.64 15.22
N ASP A 123 1.19 -2.82 14.24
CA ASP A 123 2.52 -2.88 13.64
C ASP A 123 3.54 -1.97 14.32
N LYS A 124 3.11 -0.85 14.87
CA LYS A 124 3.88 0.05 15.73
C LYS A 124 5.25 0.47 15.17
N ARG A 125 5.34 0.63 13.83
CA ARG A 125 6.60 1.08 13.22
C ARG A 125 6.73 2.59 13.26
N ASP A 126 7.95 3.08 13.18
CA ASP A 126 8.28 4.50 13.21
C ASP A 126 8.01 5.14 11.85
N TRP A 127 7.11 6.10 11.83
CA TRP A 127 6.73 6.78 10.58
C TRP A 127 7.91 7.49 9.92
N ASP A 128 8.80 8.12 10.69
CA ASP A 128 9.94 8.83 10.09
C ASP A 128 10.83 7.87 9.29
N LYS A 129 11.02 6.65 9.78
CA LYS A 129 11.76 5.63 9.04
C LYS A 129 11.02 5.19 7.80
N ILE A 130 9.72 5.00 7.88
CA ILE A 130 8.89 4.59 6.73
C ILE A 130 8.88 5.69 5.67
N GLU A 131 8.73 6.94 6.07
CA GLU A 131 8.78 8.07 5.15
C GLU A 131 10.11 8.10 4.39
N SER A 132 11.21 7.88 5.09
CA SER A 132 12.54 7.77 4.48
C SER A 132 12.61 6.63 3.46
N LEU A 133 12.01 5.48 3.77
CA LEU A 133 11.94 4.35 2.83
C LEU A 133 11.11 4.69 1.59
N ILE A 134 10.05 5.47 1.74
CA ILE A 134 9.24 5.94 0.61
C ILE A 134 10.08 6.82 -0.30
N PHE A 135 10.80 7.80 0.25
CA PHE A 135 11.67 8.66 -0.55
C PHE A 135 12.74 7.85 -1.29
N ASP A 136 13.34 6.86 -0.63
CA ASP A 136 14.34 6.01 -1.26
C ASP A 136 13.74 5.16 -2.38
N ALA A 137 12.59 4.55 -2.16
CA ALA A 137 11.95 3.66 -3.13
C ALA A 137 11.49 4.41 -4.38
N PHE A 138 11.03 5.64 -4.23
CA PHE A 138 10.48 6.45 -5.32
C PHE A 138 11.48 7.45 -5.91
N ARG A 139 12.75 7.36 -5.57
CA ARG A 139 13.77 8.25 -6.10
C ARG A 139 13.83 8.19 -7.63
N GLY A 140 13.70 9.35 -8.27
CA GLY A 140 13.72 9.44 -9.73
C GLY A 140 12.42 9.04 -10.42
N ILE A 141 11.36 8.74 -9.67
CA ILE A 141 10.07 8.38 -10.23
C ILE A 141 9.12 9.57 -10.16
N ASP A 142 8.52 9.91 -11.31
CA ASP A 142 7.56 11.01 -11.40
C ASP A 142 6.17 10.54 -10.94
N CYS A 143 5.82 10.90 -9.72
CA CYS A 143 4.50 10.58 -9.14
C CYS A 143 4.21 11.50 -7.95
N GLU A 144 2.95 11.56 -7.55
CA GLU A 144 2.49 12.26 -6.36
C GLU A 144 2.04 11.25 -5.32
N ILE A 145 2.56 11.36 -4.10
CA ILE A 145 2.12 10.55 -2.97
C ILE A 145 1.44 11.47 -1.95
N LEU A 146 0.24 11.09 -1.55
CA LEU A 146 -0.54 11.79 -0.54
C LEU A 146 -0.70 10.88 0.68
N ILE A 147 -0.14 11.28 1.80
CA ILE A 147 -0.33 10.58 3.06
C ILE A 147 -1.58 11.13 3.72
N VAL A 148 -2.56 10.27 3.94
CA VAL A 148 -3.85 10.67 4.49
C VAL A 148 -3.95 10.16 5.93
N GLU A 149 -3.97 11.10 6.87
CA GLU A 149 -4.19 10.79 8.29
C GLU A 149 -5.66 10.99 8.61
N LYS A 150 -6.25 10.04 9.32
CA LYS A 150 -7.62 10.17 9.78
C LYS A 150 -7.72 11.26 10.86
N ASP A 151 -8.75 12.09 10.75
CA ASP A 151 -9.06 13.11 11.74
C ASP A 151 -9.42 12.52 13.11
#